data_6cd6bcb73d5556b9df9135596996c12a
#
_entry.id   6cd6bcb73d5556b9df9135596996c12a
#
_cell.length_a   1.000
_cell.length_b   1.000
_cell.length_c   1.000
_cell.angle_alpha   90.00
_cell.angle_beta   90.00
_cell.angle_gamma   90.00
#
_symmetry.space_group_name_H-M   'P 1'
#
loop_
_entity.id
_entity.type
_entity.pdbx_description
1 polymer ?
#
loop_
_entity_poly.entity_id
_entity_poly.type
_entity_poly.pdbx_seq_one_letter_code
_entity_poly.pdbx_strand_id
1 'polypeptide(L)'
;MEKEYILQYVIPGIDVNHVCLKDRIVETKNFIDGTDDVTDRQGHGTHVSSIIAANKTPKGITGMAPESLLHIYKVLGDDGNGNMESIVKAIYHAIDMKVDIINMSLGGTSGNNALEVAIDKAIENNICVVCASGNDAHGDNGNKDEINFPGFYRQVIEIGSVNKDNKMSYFSNSNDNVDLVAYGGSIMSCYPGNKYAQCSGTSQATPQISGALALLKQKFIAEFGRLPECDSELNAQLIKNTKTIPNVSRKLQGNGILYFIGE
;
A
#
# COMPACT_ATOMS: atom_id res chain seq x y z
N MET A 1 6.67 -14.63 -21.56
CA MET A 1 5.42 -14.50 -20.82
C MET A 1 5.70 -13.53 -19.71
N GLU A 2 5.19 -12.30 -19.83
CA GLU A 2 5.22 -11.34 -18.76
C GLU A 2 4.43 -11.93 -17.61
N LYS A 3 5.05 -12.11 -16.45
CA LYS A 3 4.35 -12.53 -15.25
C LYS A 3 3.64 -11.30 -14.71
N GLU A 4 2.32 -11.31 -14.77
CA GLU A 4 1.46 -10.35 -14.11
C GLU A 4 1.62 -10.55 -12.60
N TYR A 5 1.94 -9.46 -11.88
CA TYR A 5 2.11 -9.51 -10.43
C TYR A 5 0.78 -9.28 -9.76
N ILE A 6 0.44 -10.13 -8.80
CA ILE A 6 -0.84 -10.11 -8.11
C ILE A 6 -0.68 -9.28 -6.84
N LEU A 7 -1.31 -8.11 -6.81
CA LEU A 7 -1.38 -7.26 -5.63
C LEU A 7 -2.76 -7.40 -4.98
N GLN A 8 -2.75 -7.67 -3.69
CA GLN A 8 -3.98 -7.66 -2.91
C GLN A 8 -4.20 -6.30 -2.24
N TYR A 9 -5.46 -5.93 -2.17
CA TYR A 9 -5.92 -4.74 -1.47
C TYR A 9 -6.90 -5.06 -0.37
N VAL A 10 -6.61 -4.57 0.84
CA VAL A 10 -7.50 -4.56 1.99
C VAL A 10 -8.07 -3.15 2.11
N ILE A 11 -9.32 -2.91 1.65
CA ILE A 11 -9.90 -1.58 1.41
C ILE A 11 -11.40 -1.50 1.69
N PRO A 12 -11.99 -0.27 1.74
CA PRO A 12 -13.44 -0.08 1.88
C PRO A 12 -14.28 -0.54 0.68
N GLY A 13 -13.68 -0.79 -0.49
CA GLY A 13 -14.37 -1.20 -1.71
C GLY A 13 -13.67 -0.68 -2.97
N ILE A 14 -14.26 -0.93 -4.14
CA ILE A 14 -13.71 -0.56 -5.45
C ILE A 14 -14.83 -0.18 -6.43
N ASP A 15 -14.59 0.78 -7.33
CA ASP A 15 -15.38 0.95 -8.55
C ASP A 15 -14.84 0.00 -9.63
N VAL A 16 -15.41 -1.19 -9.71
CA VAL A 16 -15.00 -2.23 -10.66
C VAL A 16 -15.19 -1.82 -12.13
N ASN A 17 -16.01 -0.80 -12.40
CA ASN A 17 -16.31 -0.31 -13.74
C ASN A 17 -15.47 0.90 -14.13
N HIS A 18 -14.61 1.39 -13.24
CA HIS A 18 -13.78 2.55 -13.54
C HIS A 18 -12.83 2.23 -14.71
N VAL A 19 -12.83 3.10 -15.75
CA VAL A 19 -12.09 2.87 -17.00
C VAL A 19 -10.59 2.63 -16.80
N CYS A 20 -10.02 3.13 -15.70
CA CYS A 20 -8.60 2.95 -15.38
C CYS A 20 -8.30 1.60 -14.71
N LEU A 21 -9.26 0.89 -14.18
CA LEU A 21 -9.06 -0.26 -13.29
C LEU A 21 -9.73 -1.55 -13.78
N LYS A 22 -10.82 -1.45 -14.55
CA LYS A 22 -11.67 -2.58 -14.92
C LYS A 22 -10.92 -3.79 -15.52
N ASP A 23 -9.82 -3.53 -16.25
CA ASP A 23 -9.02 -4.56 -16.89
C ASP A 23 -7.87 -5.08 -15.97
N ARG A 24 -7.79 -4.58 -14.74
CA ARG A 24 -6.77 -4.94 -13.75
C ARG A 24 -7.31 -5.76 -12.59
N ILE A 25 -8.63 -5.77 -12.39
CA ILE A 25 -9.27 -6.47 -11.29
C ILE A 25 -9.54 -7.90 -11.71
N VAL A 26 -8.92 -8.87 -11.05
CA VAL A 26 -9.08 -10.30 -11.33
C VAL A 26 -9.95 -11.01 -10.31
N GLU A 27 -10.06 -10.46 -9.10
CA GLU A 27 -10.92 -10.99 -8.05
C GLU A 27 -11.44 -9.86 -7.16
N THR A 28 -12.68 -10.02 -6.72
CA THR A 28 -13.24 -9.17 -5.66
C THR A 28 -13.91 -10.04 -4.61
N LYS A 29 -13.78 -9.67 -3.33
CA LYS A 29 -14.43 -10.38 -2.23
C LYS A 29 -14.77 -9.45 -1.08
N ASN A 30 -15.98 -9.61 -0.53
CA ASN A 30 -16.43 -8.87 0.64
C ASN A 30 -16.32 -9.77 1.89
N PHE A 31 -15.47 -9.37 2.83
CA PHE A 31 -15.25 -10.08 4.08
C PHE A 31 -16.04 -9.50 5.27
N ILE A 32 -16.85 -8.45 5.05
CA ILE A 32 -17.63 -7.81 6.11
C ILE A 32 -18.89 -8.60 6.38
N ASP A 33 -19.66 -8.89 5.34
CA ASP A 33 -21.00 -9.49 5.43
C ASP A 33 -21.19 -10.73 4.53
N GLY A 34 -20.15 -11.10 3.78
CA GLY A 34 -20.16 -12.24 2.88
C GLY A 34 -20.99 -12.07 1.61
N THR A 35 -21.46 -10.85 1.32
CA THR A 35 -22.11 -10.53 0.05
C THR A 35 -21.07 -10.31 -1.05
N ASP A 36 -21.51 -10.19 -2.31
CA ASP A 36 -20.65 -9.84 -3.44
C ASP A 36 -20.50 -8.32 -3.63
N ASP A 37 -21.09 -7.50 -2.74
CA ASP A 37 -21.04 -6.04 -2.84
C ASP A 37 -19.68 -5.50 -2.37
N VAL A 38 -18.83 -5.18 -3.33
CA VAL A 38 -17.54 -4.52 -3.10
C VAL A 38 -17.55 -3.06 -3.52
N THR A 39 -18.72 -2.46 -3.71
CA THR A 39 -18.85 -1.07 -4.15
C THR A 39 -18.13 -0.11 -3.21
N ASP A 40 -17.30 0.75 -3.79
CA ASP A 40 -16.65 1.84 -3.07
C ASP A 40 -17.58 3.06 -2.99
N ARG A 41 -18.12 3.32 -1.80
CA ARG A 41 -19.01 4.46 -1.55
C ARG A 41 -18.28 5.67 -0.96
N GLN A 42 -17.00 5.48 -0.58
CA GLN A 42 -16.16 6.55 -0.01
C GLN A 42 -15.15 7.12 -1.00
N GLY A 43 -14.73 6.31 -1.96
CA GLY A 43 -13.69 6.65 -2.93
C GLY A 43 -12.27 6.29 -2.52
N HIS A 44 -12.04 5.90 -1.28
CA HIS A 44 -10.70 5.59 -0.79
C HIS A 44 -10.09 4.39 -1.49
N GLY A 45 -10.84 3.29 -1.64
CA GLY A 45 -10.31 2.07 -2.24
C GLY A 45 -10.02 2.22 -3.74
N THR A 46 -10.91 2.85 -4.49
CA THR A 46 -10.68 3.17 -5.91
C THR A 46 -9.47 4.06 -6.09
N HIS A 47 -9.31 5.07 -5.21
CA HIS A 47 -8.18 6.00 -5.24
C HIS A 47 -6.85 5.28 -5.00
N VAL A 48 -6.74 4.47 -3.94
CA VAL A 48 -5.54 3.72 -3.58
C VAL A 48 -5.19 2.67 -4.64
N SER A 49 -6.17 1.90 -5.12
CA SER A 49 -5.96 0.88 -6.16
C SER A 49 -5.40 1.47 -7.45
N SER A 50 -5.86 2.65 -7.83
CA SER A 50 -5.41 3.31 -9.06
C SER A 50 -4.01 3.93 -8.93
N ILE A 51 -3.55 4.29 -7.74
CA ILE A 51 -2.14 4.68 -7.53
C ILE A 51 -1.19 3.54 -7.89
N ILE A 52 -1.61 2.28 -7.67
CA ILE A 52 -0.77 1.14 -8.07
C ILE A 52 -0.94 0.79 -9.54
N ALA A 53 -2.15 0.50 -10.00
CA ALA A 53 -2.36 -0.23 -11.25
C ALA A 53 -3.30 0.46 -12.24
N ALA A 54 -3.54 1.76 -12.12
CA ALA A 54 -4.34 2.45 -13.13
C ALA A 54 -3.69 2.33 -14.51
N ASN A 55 -4.48 1.90 -15.50
CA ASN A 55 -4.10 1.98 -16.90
C ASN A 55 -3.79 3.42 -17.29
N LYS A 56 -2.84 3.63 -18.18
CA LYS A 56 -2.57 4.95 -18.74
C LYS A 56 -3.86 5.55 -19.33
N THR A 57 -4.28 6.68 -18.83
CA THR A 57 -5.50 7.34 -19.26
C THR A 57 -5.22 8.56 -20.11
N PRO A 58 -6.19 9.01 -20.94
CA PRO A 58 -6.06 10.26 -21.69
C PRO A 58 -5.85 11.50 -20.79
N LYS A 59 -6.25 11.42 -19.50
CA LYS A 59 -6.04 12.47 -18.49
C LYS A 59 -4.67 12.42 -17.83
N GLY A 60 -3.78 11.51 -18.26
CA GLY A 60 -2.40 11.45 -17.79
C GLY A 60 -2.18 10.75 -16.48
N ILE A 61 -3.20 10.11 -15.89
CA ILE A 61 -3.03 9.26 -14.70
C ILE A 61 -2.57 7.88 -15.15
N THR A 62 -1.53 7.39 -14.50
CA THR A 62 -1.00 6.05 -14.64
C THR A 62 -0.59 5.55 -13.27
N GLY A 63 -0.92 4.31 -12.94
CA GLY A 63 -0.44 3.66 -11.72
C GLY A 63 1.07 3.45 -11.75
N MET A 64 1.66 3.19 -10.60
CA MET A 64 3.09 2.90 -10.44
C MET A 64 3.48 1.62 -11.21
N ALA A 65 2.62 0.61 -11.19
CA ALA A 65 2.78 -0.67 -11.88
C ALA A 65 1.50 -0.99 -12.68
N PRO A 66 1.28 -0.34 -13.84
CA PRO A 66 0.00 -0.34 -14.53
C PRO A 66 -0.40 -1.70 -15.14
N GLU A 67 0.50 -2.66 -15.19
CA GLU A 67 0.23 -4.02 -15.68
C GLU A 67 0.02 -5.03 -14.55
N SER A 68 0.05 -4.58 -13.28
CA SER A 68 -0.25 -5.44 -12.13
C SER A 68 -1.73 -5.81 -12.09
N LEU A 69 -2.00 -7.04 -11.65
CA LEU A 69 -3.34 -7.54 -11.39
C LEU A 69 -3.74 -7.29 -9.94
N LEU A 70 -5.01 -7.01 -9.71
CA LEU A 70 -5.55 -6.62 -8.41
C LEU A 70 -6.56 -7.65 -7.89
N HIS A 71 -6.30 -8.16 -6.70
CA HIS A 71 -7.29 -8.83 -5.86
C HIS A 71 -7.83 -7.81 -4.86
N ILE A 72 -9.12 -7.60 -4.83
CA ILE A 72 -9.78 -6.55 -4.05
C ILE A 72 -10.60 -7.18 -2.93
N TYR A 73 -10.18 -6.95 -1.68
CA TYR A 73 -10.85 -7.50 -0.52
C TYR A 73 -11.43 -6.37 0.35
N LYS A 74 -12.77 -6.28 0.32
CA LYS A 74 -13.49 -5.30 1.14
C LYS A 74 -13.54 -5.81 2.59
N VAL A 75 -12.88 -5.07 3.48
CA VAL A 75 -12.80 -5.35 4.92
C VAL A 75 -13.27 -4.17 5.77
N LEU A 76 -13.53 -3.02 5.15
CA LEU A 76 -14.03 -1.81 5.79
C LEU A 76 -15.42 -1.49 5.25
N GLY A 77 -16.33 -1.10 6.14
CA GLY A 77 -17.66 -0.63 5.79
C GLY A 77 -17.65 0.72 5.09
N ASP A 78 -18.84 1.16 4.69
CA ASP A 78 -19.02 2.46 4.02
C ASP A 78 -18.75 3.65 4.96
N ASP A 79 -18.69 3.43 6.26
CA ASP A 79 -18.26 4.38 7.30
C ASP A 79 -16.74 4.42 7.52
N GLY A 80 -15.99 3.59 6.80
CA GLY A 80 -14.54 3.45 6.94
C GLY A 80 -14.09 2.57 8.10
N ASN A 81 -15.02 2.04 8.89
CA ASN A 81 -14.72 1.15 9.99
C ASN A 81 -14.70 -0.30 9.52
N GLY A 82 -13.83 -1.10 10.09
CA GLY A 82 -13.75 -2.53 9.86
C GLY A 82 -13.59 -3.29 11.17
N ASN A 83 -13.78 -4.59 11.09
CA ASN A 83 -13.47 -5.47 12.21
C ASN A 83 -12.20 -6.28 11.92
N MET A 84 -11.50 -6.62 12.98
CA MET A 84 -10.23 -7.34 12.90
C MET A 84 -10.37 -8.72 12.24
N GLU A 85 -11.49 -9.39 12.47
CA GLU A 85 -11.76 -10.72 11.91
C GLU A 85 -11.81 -10.68 10.36
N SER A 86 -12.45 -9.66 9.78
CA SER A 86 -12.51 -9.47 8.32
C SER A 86 -11.12 -9.24 7.73
N ILE A 87 -10.28 -8.45 8.39
CA ILE A 87 -8.90 -8.19 7.96
C ILE A 87 -8.07 -9.48 8.00
N VAL A 88 -8.14 -10.23 9.10
CA VAL A 88 -7.42 -11.50 9.26
C VAL A 88 -7.86 -12.52 8.21
N LYS A 89 -9.18 -12.68 7.98
CA LYS A 89 -9.70 -13.57 6.93
C LYS A 89 -9.21 -13.19 5.54
N ALA A 90 -9.16 -11.90 5.24
CA ALA A 90 -8.67 -11.39 3.96
C ALA A 90 -7.18 -11.71 3.75
N ILE A 91 -6.34 -11.59 4.79
CA ILE A 91 -4.91 -11.95 4.71
C ILE A 91 -4.75 -13.46 4.45
N TYR A 92 -5.46 -14.33 5.16
CA TYR A 92 -5.38 -15.78 4.91
C TYR A 92 -5.86 -16.13 3.51
N HIS A 93 -6.92 -15.50 3.02
CA HIS A 93 -7.37 -15.70 1.64
C HIS A 93 -6.32 -15.26 0.62
N ALA A 94 -5.61 -14.16 0.87
CA ALA A 94 -4.49 -13.71 0.05
C ALA A 94 -3.35 -14.75 -0.02
N ILE A 95 -3.04 -15.36 1.11
CA ILE A 95 -2.04 -16.45 1.17
C ILE A 95 -2.48 -17.63 0.29
N ASP A 96 -3.76 -18.04 0.39
CA ASP A 96 -4.33 -19.10 -0.42
C ASP A 96 -4.29 -18.78 -1.92
N MET A 97 -4.53 -17.51 -2.28
CA MET A 97 -4.47 -17.01 -3.65
C MET A 97 -3.03 -16.77 -4.14
N LYS A 98 -2.03 -16.91 -3.27
CA LYS A 98 -0.59 -16.74 -3.57
C LYS A 98 -0.28 -15.39 -4.18
N VAL A 99 -0.84 -14.33 -3.61
CA VAL A 99 -0.52 -12.95 -4.03
C VAL A 99 0.95 -12.64 -3.76
N ASP A 100 1.49 -11.65 -4.46
CA ASP A 100 2.89 -11.26 -4.30
C ASP A 100 3.07 -10.18 -3.22
N ILE A 101 2.10 -9.27 -3.10
CA ILE A 101 2.18 -8.11 -2.21
C ILE A 101 0.79 -7.86 -1.61
N ILE A 102 0.74 -7.58 -0.31
CA ILE A 102 -0.44 -7.09 0.40
C ILE A 102 -0.25 -5.62 0.72
N ASN A 103 -1.17 -4.76 0.22
CA ASN A 103 -1.21 -3.34 0.58
C ASN A 103 -2.30 -3.08 1.62
N MET A 104 -1.92 -2.54 2.76
CA MET A 104 -2.85 -2.15 3.83
C MET A 104 -2.78 -0.64 4.08
N SER A 105 -3.55 0.13 3.29
CA SER A 105 -3.75 1.57 3.48
C SER A 105 -4.84 1.83 4.52
N LEU A 106 -4.70 1.22 5.69
CA LEU A 106 -5.60 1.29 6.84
C LEU A 106 -4.78 1.24 8.13
N GLY A 107 -5.39 1.60 9.24
CA GLY A 107 -4.73 1.50 10.55
C GLY A 107 -5.66 1.77 11.70
N GLY A 108 -5.18 1.41 12.89
CA GLY A 108 -5.83 1.65 14.16
C GLY A 108 -4.84 1.70 15.30
N THR A 109 -5.24 2.27 16.44
CA THR A 109 -4.35 2.51 17.58
C THR A 109 -4.09 1.27 18.44
N SER A 110 -4.77 0.16 18.17
CA SER A 110 -4.65 -1.06 18.98
C SER A 110 -4.11 -2.22 18.17
N GLY A 111 -3.01 -2.81 18.62
CA GLY A 111 -2.48 -4.06 18.08
C GLY A 111 -3.38 -5.26 18.39
N ASN A 112 -3.27 -6.30 17.59
CA ASN A 112 -4.04 -7.53 17.74
C ASN A 112 -3.19 -8.74 17.38
N ASN A 113 -3.07 -9.70 18.27
CA ASN A 113 -2.24 -10.89 18.10
C ASN A 113 -2.68 -11.74 16.88
N ALA A 114 -3.98 -11.85 16.59
CA ALA A 114 -4.45 -12.63 15.44
C ALA A 114 -4.05 -11.96 14.12
N LEU A 115 -4.05 -10.62 14.06
CA LEU A 115 -3.56 -9.86 12.92
C LEU A 115 -2.05 -10.04 12.73
N GLU A 116 -1.28 -9.94 13.81
CA GLU A 116 0.18 -10.13 13.77
C GLU A 116 0.53 -11.53 13.26
N VAL A 117 -0.09 -12.58 13.80
CA VAL A 117 0.09 -13.97 13.33
C VAL A 117 -0.30 -14.14 11.87
N ALA A 118 -1.36 -13.50 11.39
CA ALA A 118 -1.74 -13.57 9.98
C ALA A 118 -0.71 -12.89 9.06
N ILE A 119 -0.14 -11.76 9.51
CA ILE A 119 0.94 -11.06 8.81
C ILE A 119 2.20 -11.93 8.77
N ASP A 120 2.60 -12.52 9.89
CA ASP A 120 3.75 -13.45 9.94
C ASP A 120 3.56 -14.58 8.94
N LYS A 121 2.35 -15.15 8.87
CA LYS A 121 2.03 -16.19 7.87
C LYS A 121 2.13 -15.71 6.43
N ALA A 122 1.74 -14.48 6.13
CA ALA A 122 1.91 -13.90 4.79
C ALA A 122 3.41 -13.80 4.43
N ILE A 123 4.23 -13.31 5.35
CA ILE A 123 5.68 -13.17 5.17
C ILE A 123 6.36 -14.54 5.02
N GLU A 124 6.00 -15.52 5.85
CA GLU A 124 6.47 -16.92 5.71
C GLU A 124 6.14 -17.53 4.33
N ASN A 125 5.10 -17.04 3.67
CA ASN A 125 4.73 -17.41 2.30
C ASN A 125 5.35 -16.48 1.23
N ASN A 126 6.37 -15.72 1.60
CA ASN A 126 7.09 -14.81 0.72
C ASN A 126 6.22 -13.69 0.10
N ILE A 127 5.23 -13.21 0.84
CA ILE A 127 4.34 -12.12 0.47
C ILE A 127 4.83 -10.84 1.18
N CYS A 128 5.09 -9.78 0.43
CA CYS A 128 5.43 -8.48 1.02
C CYS A 128 4.18 -7.80 1.58
N VAL A 129 4.27 -7.32 2.81
CA VAL A 129 3.17 -6.61 3.47
C VAL A 129 3.55 -5.14 3.65
N VAL A 130 2.82 -4.24 3.00
CA VAL A 130 3.10 -2.79 3.00
C VAL A 130 1.96 -2.06 3.70
N CYS A 131 2.28 -1.26 4.72
CA CYS A 131 1.30 -0.64 5.60
C CYS A 131 1.50 0.87 5.73
N ALA A 132 0.40 1.61 5.88
CA ALA A 132 0.44 3.03 6.20
C ALA A 132 0.87 3.24 7.67
N SER A 133 1.71 4.24 7.94
CA SER A 133 2.14 4.58 9.30
C SER A 133 1.05 5.26 10.14
N GLY A 134 0.03 5.84 9.50
CA GLY A 134 -1.04 6.59 10.15
C GLY A 134 -0.98 8.09 9.91
N ASN A 135 -2.04 8.80 10.29
CA ASN A 135 -2.21 10.22 10.00
C ASN A 135 -2.55 11.04 11.27
N ASP A 136 -2.02 10.63 12.42
CA ASP A 136 -2.35 11.21 13.73
C ASP A 136 -1.33 12.23 14.22
N ALA A 137 -0.21 12.39 13.50
CA ALA A 137 0.80 13.39 13.82
C ALA A 137 0.28 14.81 13.59
N HIS A 138 0.81 15.73 14.35
CA HIS A 138 0.46 17.16 14.29
C HIS A 138 1.69 18.05 14.01
N GLY A 139 2.65 17.51 13.24
CA GLY A 139 3.85 18.26 12.85
C GLY A 139 4.88 18.40 13.97
N ASP A 140 4.97 17.44 14.87
CA ASP A 140 5.89 17.45 16.02
C ASP A 140 7.36 17.14 15.66
N ASN A 141 7.66 16.95 14.37
CA ASN A 141 8.97 16.68 13.81
C ASN A 141 9.63 15.38 14.32
N GLY A 142 8.84 14.38 14.71
CA GLY A 142 9.31 13.10 15.21
C GLY A 142 9.75 13.13 16.67
N ASN A 143 9.26 14.08 17.47
CA ASN A 143 9.53 14.15 18.90
C ASN A 143 8.64 13.18 19.72
N LYS A 144 7.56 12.70 19.13
CA LYS A 144 6.68 11.70 19.72
C LYS A 144 6.56 10.52 18.77
N ASP A 145 6.31 9.37 19.33
CA ASP A 145 5.97 8.17 18.58
C ASP A 145 4.44 8.09 18.45
N GLU A 146 3.94 8.24 17.24
CA GLU A 146 2.56 7.93 16.90
C GLU A 146 2.51 6.54 16.29
N ILE A 147 1.77 5.64 16.95
CA ILE A 147 1.73 4.21 16.63
C ILE A 147 0.37 3.84 16.08
N ASN A 148 0.37 3.27 14.88
CA ASN A 148 -0.79 2.66 14.27
C ASN A 148 -0.48 1.24 13.78
N PHE A 149 -1.39 0.32 14.05
CA PHE A 149 -1.31 -1.06 13.59
C PHE A 149 -2.18 -1.26 12.34
N PRO A 150 -1.72 -2.05 11.36
CA PRO A 150 -0.56 -2.95 11.40
C PRO A 150 0.79 -2.30 11.08
N GLY A 151 0.85 -1.02 10.72
CA GLY A 151 2.10 -0.34 10.31
C GLY A 151 3.25 -0.53 11.30
N PHE A 152 2.97 -0.48 12.59
CA PHE A 152 3.98 -0.59 13.64
C PHE A 152 4.51 -2.02 13.91
N TYR A 153 3.95 -3.06 13.29
CA TYR A 153 4.58 -4.38 13.37
C TYR A 153 5.90 -4.38 12.60
N ARG A 154 6.95 -4.98 13.18
CA ARG A 154 8.31 -4.96 12.62
C ARG A 154 8.46 -5.74 11.32
N GLN A 155 7.53 -6.64 11.07
CA GLN A 155 7.55 -7.55 9.93
C GLN A 155 7.00 -6.89 8.63
N VAL A 156 6.29 -5.78 8.75
CA VAL A 156 5.72 -5.07 7.60
C VAL A 156 6.65 -3.96 7.12
N ILE A 157 6.42 -3.47 5.94
CA ILE A 157 7.09 -2.27 5.40
C ILE A 157 6.20 -1.07 5.74
N GLU A 158 6.60 -0.28 6.74
CA GLU A 158 5.83 0.87 7.22
C GLU A 158 6.15 2.14 6.43
N ILE A 159 5.10 2.79 5.90
CA ILE A 159 5.24 3.91 4.96
C ILE A 159 4.70 5.21 5.55
N GLY A 160 5.60 6.19 5.70
CA GLY A 160 5.26 7.57 6.00
C GLY A 160 4.98 8.41 4.75
N SER A 161 4.62 9.68 4.94
CA SER A 161 4.17 10.58 3.87
C SER A 161 5.01 11.84 3.76
N VAL A 162 5.34 12.20 2.51
CA VAL A 162 5.88 13.52 2.13
C VAL A 162 4.98 14.21 1.11
N ASN A 163 5.13 15.53 0.98
CA ASN A 163 4.51 16.32 -0.07
C ASN A 163 5.41 16.43 -1.32
N LYS A 164 4.91 17.07 -2.38
CA LYS A 164 5.63 17.28 -3.64
C LYS A 164 6.97 18.03 -3.52
N ASP A 165 7.19 18.76 -2.43
CA ASP A 165 8.41 19.53 -2.17
C ASP A 165 9.41 18.73 -1.29
N ASN A 166 9.18 17.40 -1.15
CA ASN A 166 9.94 16.48 -0.29
C ASN A 166 9.96 16.88 1.19
N LYS A 167 8.94 17.62 1.64
CA LYS A 167 8.74 17.93 3.07
C LYS A 167 7.80 16.89 3.67
N MET A 168 8.07 16.48 4.90
CA MET A 168 7.18 15.60 5.65
C MET A 168 5.77 16.19 5.67
N SER A 169 4.78 15.32 5.42
CA SER A 169 3.38 15.69 5.61
C SER A 169 3.12 15.89 7.09
N TYR A 170 2.46 16.97 7.48
CA TYR A 170 2.24 17.32 8.89
C TYR A 170 1.46 16.27 9.67
N PHE A 171 0.70 15.44 8.96
CA PHE A 171 -0.12 14.36 9.52
C PHE A 171 0.63 13.03 9.63
N SER A 172 1.78 12.87 8.95
CA SER A 172 2.45 11.57 8.87
C SER A 172 2.97 11.13 10.23
N ASN A 173 2.51 9.99 10.72
CA ASN A 173 3.01 9.39 11.95
C ASN A 173 4.51 9.14 11.87
N SER A 174 5.15 9.19 13.03
CA SER A 174 6.58 8.95 13.21
C SER A 174 6.83 7.96 14.36
N ASN A 175 7.73 7.02 14.13
CA ASN A 175 8.19 6.06 15.13
C ASN A 175 9.47 5.36 14.66
N ASP A 176 10.01 4.46 15.48
CA ASP A 176 11.27 3.78 15.18
C ASP A 176 11.15 2.69 14.09
N ASN A 177 9.93 2.33 13.66
CA ASN A 177 9.67 1.29 12.66
C ASN A 177 9.41 1.84 11.25
N VAL A 178 9.23 3.15 11.07
CA VAL A 178 9.06 3.72 9.72
C VAL A 178 10.23 3.31 8.82
N ASP A 179 9.94 2.59 7.74
CA ASP A 179 10.96 2.08 6.81
C ASP A 179 11.36 3.10 5.77
N LEU A 180 10.39 3.78 5.16
CA LEU A 180 10.61 4.81 4.16
C LEU A 180 9.36 5.69 3.98
N VAL A 181 9.49 6.71 3.14
CA VAL A 181 8.40 7.62 2.81
C VAL A 181 8.15 7.67 1.30
N ALA A 182 6.90 7.97 0.95
CA ALA A 182 6.52 8.27 -0.43
C ALA A 182 5.59 9.49 -0.48
N TYR A 183 5.23 9.94 -1.67
CA TYR A 183 4.33 11.07 -1.82
C TYR A 183 2.91 10.72 -1.35
N GLY A 184 2.41 11.41 -0.33
CA GLY A 184 1.07 11.24 0.20
C GLY A 184 0.30 12.56 0.31
N GLY A 185 0.91 13.68 -0.02
CA GLY A 185 0.28 15.00 0.00
C GLY A 185 -0.34 15.37 -1.34
N SER A 186 -1.66 15.60 -1.39
CA SER A 186 -2.41 16.07 -2.59
C SER A 186 -2.24 15.17 -3.82
N ILE A 187 -2.36 13.88 -3.64
CA ILE A 187 -2.22 12.88 -4.70
C ILE A 187 -3.49 12.80 -5.54
N MET A 188 -3.36 13.07 -6.85
CA MET A 188 -4.43 12.92 -7.81
C MET A 188 -4.54 11.46 -8.24
N SER A 189 -5.74 10.87 -8.13
CA SER A 189 -5.99 9.51 -8.59
C SER A 189 -7.44 9.31 -9.02
N CYS A 190 -7.79 8.09 -9.48
CA CYS A 190 -9.14 7.76 -9.88
C CYS A 190 -10.11 7.79 -8.68
N TYR A 191 -11.37 8.07 -8.95
CA TYR A 191 -12.43 8.17 -7.95
C TYR A 191 -13.73 7.58 -8.51
N PRO A 192 -14.61 6.98 -7.69
CA PRO A 192 -15.82 6.33 -8.18
C PRO A 192 -16.65 7.16 -9.16
N GLY A 193 -17.28 6.46 -10.12
CA GLY A 193 -18.09 7.08 -11.17
C GLY A 193 -17.24 7.68 -12.31
N ASN A 194 -16.10 7.07 -12.62
CA ASN A 194 -15.14 7.55 -13.62
C ASN A 194 -14.62 8.99 -13.36
N LYS A 195 -14.58 9.37 -12.09
CA LYS A 195 -14.07 10.66 -11.63
C LYS A 195 -12.60 10.57 -11.22
N TYR A 196 -12.06 11.73 -10.86
CA TYR A 196 -10.71 11.88 -10.32
C TYR A 196 -10.78 12.82 -9.13
N ALA A 197 -9.99 12.54 -8.09
CA ALA A 197 -9.93 13.37 -6.89
C ALA A 197 -8.50 13.48 -6.37
N GLN A 198 -8.24 14.54 -5.63
CA GLN A 198 -7.02 14.67 -4.83
C GLN A 198 -7.30 14.23 -3.40
N CYS A 199 -6.47 13.30 -2.90
CA CYS A 199 -6.50 12.89 -1.51
C CYS A 199 -5.11 13.03 -0.88
N SER A 200 -5.08 13.16 0.44
CA SER A 200 -3.83 13.20 1.21
C SER A 200 -3.88 12.20 2.35
N GLY A 201 -2.77 11.53 2.60
CA GLY A 201 -2.62 10.54 3.66
C GLY A 201 -1.43 9.63 3.43
N THR A 202 -0.97 8.96 4.48
CA THR A 202 -0.04 7.83 4.36
C THR A 202 -0.66 6.70 3.54
N SER A 203 -1.99 6.61 3.51
CA SER A 203 -2.77 5.73 2.63
C SER A 203 -2.53 5.95 1.14
N GLN A 204 -2.12 7.15 0.71
CA GLN A 204 -1.76 7.48 -0.68
C GLN A 204 -0.27 7.25 -0.97
N ALA A 205 0.56 7.27 0.07
CA ALA A 205 1.99 6.96 -0.03
C ALA A 205 2.23 5.44 -0.17
N THR A 206 1.56 4.65 0.67
CA THR A 206 1.68 3.19 0.75
C THR A 206 1.54 2.47 -0.61
N PRO A 207 0.53 2.75 -1.44
CA PRO A 207 0.36 2.09 -2.73
C PRO A 207 1.47 2.39 -3.75
N GLN A 208 2.17 3.51 -3.63
CA GLN A 208 3.32 3.79 -4.49
C GLN A 208 4.45 2.80 -4.21
N ILE A 209 4.67 2.45 -2.94
CA ILE A 209 5.68 1.47 -2.54
C ILE A 209 5.25 0.06 -2.95
N SER A 210 3.97 -0.28 -2.80
CA SER A 210 3.46 -1.57 -3.28
C SER A 210 3.65 -1.75 -4.78
N GLY A 211 3.36 -0.72 -5.58
CA GLY A 211 3.64 -0.73 -7.02
C GLY A 211 5.13 -0.78 -7.35
N ALA A 212 5.96 -0.04 -6.60
CA ALA A 212 7.42 -0.10 -6.76
C ALA A 212 7.99 -1.49 -6.49
N LEU A 213 7.50 -2.18 -5.46
CA LEU A 213 7.90 -3.57 -5.16
C LEU A 213 7.53 -4.52 -6.30
N ALA A 214 6.37 -4.35 -6.94
CA ALA A 214 5.98 -5.14 -8.11
C ALA A 214 6.98 -4.95 -9.27
N LEU A 215 7.37 -3.72 -9.57
CA LEU A 215 8.37 -3.40 -10.59
C LEU A 215 9.75 -3.95 -10.22
N LEU A 216 10.18 -3.82 -8.96
CA LEU A 216 11.45 -4.36 -8.48
C LEU A 216 11.47 -5.88 -8.54
N LYS A 217 10.36 -6.55 -8.22
CA LYS A 217 10.22 -8.00 -8.35
C LYS A 217 10.35 -8.44 -9.82
N GLN A 218 9.73 -7.73 -10.74
CA GLN A 218 9.87 -7.98 -12.17
C GLN A 218 11.32 -7.82 -12.64
N LYS A 219 11.96 -6.72 -12.26
CA LYS A 219 13.37 -6.46 -12.58
C LYS A 219 14.26 -7.58 -12.04
N PHE A 220 14.07 -7.97 -10.77
CA PHE A 220 14.85 -9.04 -10.14
C PHE A 220 14.73 -10.38 -10.87
N ILE A 221 13.50 -10.76 -11.25
CA ILE A 221 13.28 -12.02 -11.99
C ILE A 221 13.93 -11.95 -13.37
N ALA A 222 13.84 -10.81 -14.05
CA ALA A 222 14.50 -10.63 -15.36
C ALA A 222 16.04 -10.72 -15.25
N GLU A 223 16.62 -10.22 -14.16
CA GLU A 223 18.05 -10.21 -13.92
C GLU A 223 18.59 -11.56 -13.43
N PHE A 224 17.91 -12.22 -12.49
CA PHE A 224 18.41 -13.41 -11.80
C PHE A 224 17.71 -14.72 -12.20
N GLY A 225 16.64 -14.69 -12.98
CA GLY A 225 15.91 -15.88 -13.44
C GLY A 225 15.15 -16.64 -12.35
N ARG A 226 15.00 -16.08 -11.16
CA ARG A 226 14.29 -16.67 -10.02
C ARG A 226 13.46 -15.63 -9.26
N LEU A 227 12.56 -16.11 -8.41
CA LEU A 227 11.82 -15.23 -7.49
C LEU A 227 12.77 -14.67 -6.40
N PRO A 228 12.63 -13.38 -6.02
CA PRO A 228 13.31 -12.84 -4.85
C PRO A 228 12.64 -13.31 -3.56
N GLU A 229 13.42 -13.34 -2.48
CA GLU A 229 12.86 -13.37 -1.13
C GLU A 229 12.39 -11.97 -0.76
N CYS A 230 11.14 -11.85 -0.28
CA CYS A 230 10.55 -10.54 -0.02
C CYS A 230 11.28 -9.80 1.10
N ASP A 231 11.52 -10.50 2.20
CA ASP A 231 12.04 -9.94 3.44
C ASP A 231 13.49 -9.45 3.31
N SER A 232 14.33 -10.18 2.59
CA SER A 232 15.76 -9.91 2.48
C SER A 232 16.14 -9.25 1.15
N GLU A 233 15.78 -9.86 0.02
CA GLU A 233 16.27 -9.43 -1.28
C GLU A 233 15.43 -8.28 -1.86
N LEU A 234 14.10 -8.39 -1.82
CA LEU A 234 13.23 -7.38 -2.42
C LEU A 234 13.22 -6.09 -1.58
N ASN A 235 13.20 -6.22 -0.26
CA ASN A 235 13.33 -5.09 0.66
C ASN A 235 14.70 -4.39 0.50
N ALA A 236 15.78 -5.15 0.35
CA ALA A 236 17.09 -4.57 0.07
C ALA A 236 17.13 -3.81 -1.27
N GLN A 237 16.45 -4.30 -2.31
CA GLN A 237 16.33 -3.57 -3.57
C GLN A 237 15.51 -2.29 -3.40
N LEU A 238 14.44 -2.34 -2.60
CA LEU A 238 13.64 -1.16 -2.29
C LEU A 238 14.50 -0.09 -1.60
N ILE A 239 15.24 -0.46 -0.55
CA ILE A 239 16.11 0.46 0.21
C ILE A 239 17.22 1.06 -0.67
N LYS A 240 17.83 0.29 -1.58
CA LYS A 240 18.82 0.82 -2.53
C LYS A 240 18.26 1.92 -3.42
N ASN A 241 16.95 1.92 -3.66
CA ASN A 241 16.26 2.94 -4.45
C ASN A 241 15.64 4.03 -3.57
N THR A 242 16.25 4.35 -2.43
CA THR A 242 15.82 5.46 -1.58
C THR A 242 16.89 6.54 -1.49
N LYS A 243 16.45 7.74 -1.18
CA LYS A 243 17.32 8.90 -0.90
C LYS A 243 16.85 9.59 0.37
N THR A 244 17.76 9.75 1.33
CA THR A 244 17.46 10.46 2.57
C THR A 244 17.15 11.94 2.32
N ILE A 245 16.18 12.47 3.07
CA ILE A 245 15.81 13.88 3.06
C ILE A 245 16.70 14.59 4.10
N PRO A 246 17.49 15.60 3.72
CA PRO A 246 18.37 16.30 4.65
C PRO A 246 17.61 16.91 5.83
N ASN A 247 18.20 16.82 7.02
CA ASN A 247 17.67 17.40 8.26
C ASN A 247 16.30 16.88 8.71
N VAL A 248 15.89 15.69 8.23
CA VAL A 248 14.68 15.00 8.68
C VAL A 248 15.09 13.83 9.58
N SER A 249 14.41 13.67 10.72
CA SER A 249 14.63 12.57 11.65
C SER A 249 14.38 11.21 10.98
N ARG A 250 15.15 10.19 11.36
CA ARG A 250 14.94 8.82 10.91
C ARG A 250 13.55 8.28 11.29
N LYS A 251 13.01 8.67 12.44
CA LYS A 251 11.65 8.30 12.87
C LYS A 251 10.56 8.76 11.91
N LEU A 252 10.81 9.82 11.15
CA LEU A 252 9.88 10.37 10.16
C LEU A 252 10.05 9.74 8.78
N GLN A 253 11.28 9.44 8.37
CA GLN A 253 11.58 9.08 6.99
C GLN A 253 12.17 7.67 6.79
N GLY A 254 12.54 6.97 7.87
CA GLY A 254 13.24 5.69 7.77
C GLY A 254 14.51 5.79 6.92
N ASN A 255 14.54 5.04 5.82
CA ASN A 255 15.63 5.04 4.83
C ASN A 255 15.50 6.18 3.80
N GLY A 256 14.46 7.01 3.89
CA GLY A 256 14.23 8.16 3.02
C GLY A 256 13.09 7.98 2.03
N ILE A 257 13.06 8.84 1.01
CA ILE A 257 12.05 8.82 -0.05
C ILE A 257 12.45 7.84 -1.17
N LEU A 258 11.48 7.14 -1.72
CA LEU A 258 11.67 6.31 -2.91
C LEU A 258 12.18 7.17 -4.08
N TYR A 259 13.27 6.76 -4.68
CA TYR A 259 13.90 7.46 -5.78
C TYR A 259 14.50 6.48 -6.79
N PHE A 260 13.79 6.24 -7.89
CA PHE A 260 14.37 5.47 -9.00
C PHE A 260 15.33 6.34 -9.80
N ILE A 261 16.59 5.93 -9.87
CA ILE A 261 17.57 6.53 -10.77
C ILE A 261 17.27 5.92 -12.15
N GLY A 262 16.80 6.74 -13.10
CA GLY A 262 16.74 6.33 -14.49
C GLY A 262 18.17 6.12 -15.01
N GLU A 263 18.44 4.94 -15.54
CA GLU A 263 19.65 4.67 -16.35
C GLU A 263 19.50 5.33 -17.72
#